data_42b0a252183e95dad0df4815d647ecdf
#
_entry.id   42b0a252183e95dad0df4815d647ecdf
#
_cell.length_a   1.000
_cell.length_b   1.000
_cell.length_c   1.000
_cell.angle_alpha   90.00
_cell.angle_beta   90.00
_cell.angle_gamma   90.00
#
_symmetry.space_group_name_H-M   'P 1'
#
loop_
_entity.id
_entity.type
_entity.pdbx_description
1 polymer ?
#
loop_
_entity_poly.entity_id
_entity_poly.type
_entity_poly.pdbx_seq_one_letter_code
_entity_poly.pdbx_strand_id
1 'polypeptide(L)'
;MGRVRDAAIAKDSWPDLAVHGKTGTSGHSIALTFDDGPDPGTTPRILDSLREHDLKATFFVLGRRVEARPGLLRRIVKEGHTIGNHTYNHTDMSDLSQKGMRVELRRTQAAVDDALGYHYPMVLMRPPYGNPYFDGSDALPEFRKVVRDQGLFPILWTIDPRDYMRGGRPEGVLRGIVRADETGRKGERDQVLLLHDTHRQTAHALPQIIDHYERSGRQFADVGELLADKYAGP
;
A
#
# COMPACT_ATOMS: atom_id res chain seq x y z
N MET A 1 -5.26 -8.17 -11.91
CA MET A 1 -4.83 -6.76 -12.05
C MET A 1 -5.00 -6.20 -13.47
N GLY A 2 -4.62 -6.88 -14.56
CA GLY A 2 -4.82 -6.36 -15.91
C GLY A 2 -6.27 -5.99 -16.22
N ARG A 3 -7.23 -6.85 -15.89
CA ARG A 3 -8.67 -6.60 -16.10
C ARG A 3 -9.19 -5.39 -15.30
N VAL A 4 -8.67 -5.16 -14.10
CA VAL A 4 -9.03 -3.99 -13.27
C VAL A 4 -8.55 -2.71 -13.94
N ARG A 5 -7.32 -2.70 -14.44
CA ARG A 5 -6.76 -1.58 -15.19
C ARG A 5 -7.58 -1.25 -16.42
N ASP A 6 -7.89 -2.25 -17.22
CA ASP A 6 -8.62 -2.08 -18.47
C ASP A 6 -10.06 -1.58 -18.22
N ALA A 7 -10.73 -2.11 -17.19
CA ALA A 7 -12.05 -1.65 -16.76
C ALA A 7 -12.03 -0.20 -16.23
N ALA A 8 -11.01 0.19 -15.49
CA ALA A 8 -10.86 1.56 -14.98
C ALA A 8 -10.60 2.56 -16.11
N ILE A 9 -9.77 2.19 -17.08
CA ILE A 9 -9.52 3.00 -18.29
C ILE A 9 -10.84 3.18 -19.08
N ALA A 10 -11.59 2.09 -19.29
CA ALA A 10 -12.83 2.12 -20.04
C ALA A 10 -13.92 3.00 -19.39
N LYS A 11 -13.91 3.14 -18.06
CA LYS A 11 -14.86 3.99 -17.32
C LYS A 11 -14.40 5.45 -17.17
N ASP A 12 -13.27 5.83 -17.76
CA ASP A 12 -12.59 7.14 -17.60
C ASP A 12 -12.45 7.58 -16.13
N SER A 13 -12.42 6.59 -15.24
CA SER A 13 -12.41 6.78 -13.80
C SER A 13 -11.01 6.66 -13.21
N TRP A 14 -10.01 6.61 -14.05
CA TRP A 14 -8.59 6.68 -13.72
C TRP A 14 -8.19 8.13 -13.39
N PRO A 15 -7.48 8.42 -12.38
CA PRO A 15 -6.97 7.75 -11.18
C PRO A 15 -7.75 8.09 -9.90
N ASP A 16 -8.97 8.60 -10.01
CA ASP A 16 -9.78 9.07 -8.86
C ASP A 16 -10.26 7.94 -7.95
N LEU A 17 -9.95 6.73 -8.33
CA LEU A 17 -10.53 5.51 -7.81
C LEU A 17 -9.93 5.00 -6.53
N ALA A 18 -8.67 5.28 -6.37
CA ALA A 18 -7.90 4.74 -5.27
C ALA A 18 -7.81 5.71 -4.10
N VAL A 19 -8.32 6.91 -4.30
CA VAL A 19 -8.39 7.91 -3.26
C VAL A 19 -9.48 7.54 -2.27
N HIS A 20 -9.09 7.29 -1.04
CA HIS A 20 -9.96 7.07 0.13
C HIS A 20 -10.46 5.65 0.40
N GLY A 21 -9.82 4.59 -0.10
CA GLY A 21 -10.19 3.22 0.28
C GLY A 21 -11.64 2.79 0.01
N LYS A 22 -12.40 3.60 -0.73
CA LYS A 22 -13.78 3.31 -1.11
C LYS A 22 -13.81 2.31 -2.26
N THR A 23 -13.65 1.05 -1.94
CA THR A 23 -13.55 -0.01 -2.93
C THR A 23 -14.91 -0.50 -3.44
N GLY A 24 -15.99 -0.15 -2.77
CA GLY A 24 -17.35 -0.41 -3.28
C GLY A 24 -17.85 -1.84 -3.14
N THR A 25 -17.10 -2.70 -2.45
CA THR A 25 -17.56 -4.06 -2.14
C THR A 25 -18.66 -4.05 -1.09
N SER A 26 -19.45 -5.09 -1.07
CA SER A 26 -20.53 -5.28 -0.08
C SER A 26 -20.02 -5.83 1.26
N GLY A 27 -18.72 -6.09 1.35
CA GLY A 27 -18.08 -6.76 2.48
C GLY A 27 -17.46 -5.81 3.51
N HIS A 28 -17.16 -6.35 4.69
CA HIS A 28 -16.37 -5.71 5.73
C HIS A 28 -14.93 -6.16 5.64
N SER A 29 -14.23 -5.78 4.56
CA SER A 29 -12.87 -6.24 4.32
C SER A 29 -11.83 -5.22 4.82
N ILE A 30 -10.65 -5.72 5.17
CA ILE A 30 -9.48 -4.94 5.57
C ILE A 30 -8.28 -5.37 4.74
N ALA A 31 -7.61 -4.40 4.10
CA ALA A 31 -6.34 -4.62 3.42
C ALA A 31 -5.20 -4.15 4.32
N LEU A 32 -4.30 -5.08 4.66
CA LEU A 32 -3.04 -4.74 5.32
C LEU A 32 -2.05 -4.21 4.27
N THR A 33 -1.54 -3.01 4.50
CA THR A 33 -0.54 -2.40 3.62
C THR A 33 0.67 -1.92 4.40
N PHE A 34 1.86 -2.11 3.84
CA PHE A 34 3.13 -1.78 4.47
C PHE A 34 3.96 -0.90 3.54
N ASP A 35 4.40 0.25 4.04
CA ASP A 35 5.18 1.23 3.30
C ASP A 35 6.65 1.21 3.72
N ASP A 36 7.50 1.79 2.88
CA ASP A 36 8.91 2.10 3.10
C ASP A 36 9.90 0.95 2.98
N GLY A 37 9.49 -0.29 3.02
CA GLY A 37 10.38 -1.45 2.99
C GLY A 37 11.06 -1.74 1.64
N PRO A 38 11.75 -2.87 1.57
CA PRO A 38 11.97 -3.86 2.62
C PRO A 38 13.07 -3.46 3.62
N ASP A 39 12.89 -3.84 4.88
CA ASP A 39 13.85 -3.61 5.96
C ASP A 39 14.30 -4.93 6.62
N PRO A 40 15.62 -5.19 6.76
CA PRO A 40 16.11 -6.48 7.27
C PRO A 40 15.80 -6.72 8.76
N GLY A 41 15.50 -5.66 9.52
CA GLY A 41 15.22 -5.78 10.95
C GLY A 41 13.76 -6.07 11.28
N THR A 42 12.86 -5.84 10.33
CA THR A 42 11.40 -5.84 10.60
C THR A 42 10.59 -6.60 9.56
N THR A 43 10.84 -6.42 8.27
CA THR A 43 10.10 -7.11 7.19
C THR A 43 10.07 -8.64 7.36
N PRO A 44 11.17 -9.34 7.73
CA PRO A 44 11.10 -10.79 7.94
C PRO A 44 10.09 -11.23 9.00
N ARG A 45 10.00 -10.47 10.10
CA ARG A 45 9.06 -10.77 11.19
C ARG A 45 7.60 -10.53 10.77
N ILE A 46 7.35 -9.47 9.99
CA ILE A 46 6.03 -9.20 9.42
C ILE A 46 5.61 -10.35 8.50
N LEU A 47 6.50 -10.80 7.62
CA LEU A 47 6.23 -11.95 6.74
C LEU A 47 5.95 -13.23 7.51
N ASP A 48 6.70 -13.48 8.60
CA ASP A 48 6.46 -14.64 9.47
C ASP A 48 5.05 -14.58 10.08
N SER A 49 4.64 -13.41 10.62
CA SER A 49 3.30 -13.23 11.19
C SER A 49 2.20 -13.40 10.14
N LEU A 50 2.37 -12.83 8.94
CA LEU A 50 1.39 -13.00 7.85
C LEU A 50 1.27 -14.48 7.43
N ARG A 51 2.38 -15.20 7.37
CA ARG A 51 2.39 -16.62 7.03
C ARG A 51 1.70 -17.47 8.10
N GLU A 52 1.91 -17.18 9.39
CA GLU A 52 1.28 -17.89 10.51
C GLU A 52 -0.24 -17.79 10.47
N HIS A 53 -0.80 -16.72 9.92
CA HIS A 53 -2.23 -16.48 9.76
C HIS A 53 -2.75 -16.74 8.34
N ASP A 54 -1.90 -17.24 7.43
CA ASP A 54 -2.21 -17.45 6.00
C ASP A 54 -2.76 -16.19 5.29
N LEU A 55 -2.24 -15.02 5.66
CA LEU A 55 -2.68 -13.74 5.14
C LEU A 55 -1.77 -13.23 4.03
N LYS A 56 -2.37 -12.49 3.08
CA LYS A 56 -1.65 -11.75 2.06
C LYS A 56 -1.80 -10.24 2.30
N ALA A 57 -0.77 -9.50 1.92
CA ALA A 57 -0.71 -8.05 2.12
C ALA A 57 -0.09 -7.36 0.91
N THR A 58 -0.20 -6.03 0.87
CA THR A 58 0.45 -5.21 -0.15
C THR A 58 1.62 -4.45 0.47
N PHE A 59 2.80 -4.55 -0.16
CA PHE A 59 4.01 -3.83 0.24
C PHE A 59 4.33 -2.74 -0.77
N PHE A 60 4.24 -1.48 -0.36
CA PHE A 60 4.66 -0.33 -1.15
C PHE A 60 6.15 -0.07 -0.91
N VAL A 61 6.99 -0.52 -1.83
CA VAL A 61 8.44 -0.58 -1.61
C VAL A 61 9.17 0.64 -2.15
N LEU A 62 10.23 1.05 -1.46
CA LEU A 62 11.19 2.04 -1.94
C LEU A 62 12.24 1.36 -2.84
N GLY A 63 12.43 1.87 -4.05
CA GLY A 63 13.37 1.28 -5.00
C GLY A 63 14.78 1.15 -4.44
N ARG A 64 15.30 2.16 -3.73
CA ARG A 64 16.63 2.13 -3.08
C ARG A 64 16.76 1.01 -2.03
N ARG A 65 15.67 0.64 -1.35
CA ARG A 65 15.68 -0.46 -0.37
C ARG A 65 15.59 -1.82 -1.04
N VAL A 66 14.88 -1.89 -2.16
CA VAL A 66 14.86 -3.10 -3.00
C VAL A 66 16.25 -3.42 -3.53
N GLU A 67 16.96 -2.43 -4.10
CA GLU A 67 18.34 -2.61 -4.56
C GLU A 67 19.27 -3.07 -3.42
N ALA A 68 19.11 -2.48 -2.23
CA ALA A 68 19.92 -2.86 -1.08
C ALA A 68 19.58 -4.25 -0.51
N ARG A 69 18.38 -4.76 -0.74
CA ARG A 69 17.86 -6.00 -0.11
C ARG A 69 17.03 -6.85 -1.08
N PRO A 70 17.57 -7.22 -2.26
CA PRO A 70 16.80 -7.93 -3.29
C PRO A 70 16.28 -9.29 -2.81
N GLY A 71 17.00 -9.95 -1.87
CA GLY A 71 16.56 -11.21 -1.26
C GLY A 71 15.26 -11.09 -0.47
N LEU A 72 15.04 -9.96 0.22
CA LEU A 72 13.79 -9.71 0.94
C LEU A 72 12.64 -9.45 -0.02
N LEU A 73 12.86 -8.70 -1.11
CA LEU A 73 11.84 -8.52 -2.13
C LEU A 73 11.41 -9.86 -2.74
N ARG A 74 12.39 -10.72 -3.09
CA ARG A 74 12.09 -12.07 -3.60
C ARG A 74 11.27 -12.89 -2.60
N ARG A 75 11.53 -12.76 -1.28
CA ARG A 75 10.75 -13.42 -0.25
C ARG A 75 9.31 -12.92 -0.22
N ILE A 76 9.10 -11.60 -0.25
CA ILE A 76 7.77 -11.00 -0.28
C ILE A 76 6.94 -11.56 -1.45
N VAL A 77 7.52 -11.55 -2.66
CA VAL A 77 6.85 -12.06 -3.85
C VAL A 77 6.61 -13.57 -3.80
N LYS A 78 7.62 -14.35 -3.34
CA LYS A 78 7.51 -15.81 -3.21
C LYS A 78 6.41 -16.24 -2.23
N GLU A 79 6.18 -15.47 -1.17
CA GLU A 79 5.13 -15.71 -0.18
C GLU A 79 3.75 -15.22 -0.65
N GLY A 80 3.64 -14.70 -1.89
CA GLY A 80 2.38 -14.34 -2.55
C GLY A 80 1.83 -12.98 -2.20
N HIS A 81 2.65 -12.09 -1.65
CA HIS A 81 2.25 -10.71 -1.37
C HIS A 81 2.35 -9.83 -2.62
N THR A 82 1.54 -8.78 -2.66
CA THR A 82 1.53 -7.81 -3.76
C THR A 82 2.58 -6.73 -3.54
N ILE A 83 3.30 -6.35 -4.60
CA ILE A 83 4.23 -5.22 -4.59
C ILE A 83 3.59 -4.01 -5.25
N GLY A 84 3.65 -2.87 -4.55
CA GLY A 84 3.32 -1.54 -5.07
C GLY A 84 4.55 -0.62 -5.08
N ASN A 85 4.51 0.41 -5.90
CA ASN A 85 5.57 1.41 -6.04
C ASN A 85 5.41 2.52 -4.99
N HIS A 86 6.46 2.77 -4.19
CA HIS A 86 6.49 3.86 -3.21
C HIS A 86 7.54 4.92 -3.52
N THR A 87 7.87 5.10 -4.80
CA THR A 87 8.97 5.90 -5.32
C THR A 87 10.35 5.27 -5.03
N TYR A 88 11.41 5.86 -5.57
CA TYR A 88 12.75 5.32 -5.35
C TYR A 88 13.37 5.82 -4.04
N ASN A 89 13.27 7.14 -3.78
CA ASN A 89 13.91 7.81 -2.65
C ASN A 89 12.97 8.20 -1.51
N HIS A 90 11.65 7.96 -1.60
CA HIS A 90 10.64 8.54 -0.72
C HIS A 90 10.54 10.07 -0.88
N THR A 91 10.73 10.58 -2.09
CA THR A 91 10.61 12.01 -2.37
C THR A 91 9.14 12.39 -2.44
N ASP A 92 8.78 13.53 -1.85
CA ASP A 92 7.44 14.10 -1.99
C ASP A 92 7.14 14.40 -3.47
N MET A 93 6.03 13.87 -3.96
CA MET A 93 5.68 14.00 -5.38
C MET A 93 5.29 15.44 -5.72
N SER A 94 4.85 16.24 -4.74
CA SER A 94 4.51 17.65 -4.92
C SER A 94 5.74 18.52 -5.21
N ASP A 95 6.91 18.09 -4.76
CA ASP A 95 8.18 18.81 -4.96
C ASP A 95 8.82 18.50 -6.32
N LEU A 96 8.23 17.60 -7.11
CA LEU A 96 8.83 17.09 -8.33
C LEU A 96 8.15 17.63 -9.60
N SER A 97 8.96 17.92 -10.62
CA SER A 97 8.44 18.05 -11.98
C SER A 97 7.92 16.68 -12.50
N GLN A 98 7.07 16.68 -13.54
CA GLN A 98 6.61 15.45 -14.18
C GLN A 98 7.78 14.52 -14.57
N LYS A 99 8.91 15.08 -15.03
CA LYS A 99 10.12 14.30 -15.34
C LYS A 99 10.68 13.63 -14.10
N GLY A 100 10.76 14.36 -12.98
CA GLY A 100 11.24 13.84 -11.69
C GLY A 100 10.34 12.71 -11.18
N MET A 101 9.01 12.92 -11.19
CA MET A 101 8.04 11.89 -10.82
C MET A 101 8.22 10.61 -11.65
N ARG A 102 8.37 10.73 -12.99
CA ARG A 102 8.61 9.56 -13.86
C ARG A 102 9.92 8.86 -13.55
N VAL A 103 10.97 9.57 -13.20
CA VAL A 103 12.26 8.99 -12.82
C VAL A 103 12.13 8.18 -11.55
N GLU A 104 11.51 8.73 -10.50
CA GLU A 104 11.29 8.04 -9.23
C GLU A 104 10.52 6.72 -9.43
N LEU A 105 9.42 6.77 -10.17
CA LEU A 105 8.58 5.58 -10.39
C LEU A 105 9.28 4.52 -11.26
N ARG A 106 9.95 4.93 -12.35
CA ARG A 106 10.65 3.99 -13.25
C ARG A 106 11.87 3.35 -12.61
N ARG A 107 12.62 4.09 -11.79
CA ARG A 107 13.76 3.52 -11.06
C ARG A 107 13.30 2.46 -10.07
N THR A 108 12.17 2.66 -9.41
CA THR A 108 11.59 1.64 -8.53
C THR A 108 11.16 0.40 -9.30
N GLN A 109 10.51 0.58 -10.47
CA GLN A 109 10.15 -0.56 -11.32
C GLN A 109 11.40 -1.33 -11.75
N ALA A 110 12.45 -0.64 -12.21
CA ALA A 110 13.70 -1.27 -12.60
C ALA A 110 14.36 -2.04 -11.45
N ALA A 111 14.40 -1.45 -10.24
CA ALA A 111 14.94 -2.11 -9.07
C ALA A 111 14.18 -3.40 -8.71
N VAL A 112 12.86 -3.40 -8.86
CA VAL A 112 12.02 -4.59 -8.64
C VAL A 112 12.31 -5.65 -9.70
N ASP A 113 12.34 -5.27 -10.98
CA ASP A 113 12.61 -6.18 -12.09
C ASP A 113 14.02 -6.82 -11.98
N ASP A 114 15.03 -6.01 -11.66
CA ASP A 114 16.40 -6.48 -11.44
C ASP A 114 16.48 -7.45 -10.24
N ALA A 115 15.79 -7.13 -9.16
CA ALA A 115 15.77 -8.00 -7.97
C ALA A 115 15.13 -9.34 -8.24
N LEU A 116 14.11 -9.40 -9.10
CA LEU A 116 13.38 -10.62 -9.43
C LEU A 116 13.98 -11.39 -10.61
N GLY A 117 14.72 -10.72 -11.49
CA GLY A 117 15.27 -11.29 -12.73
C GLY A 117 14.21 -11.44 -13.84
N TYR A 118 13.06 -10.82 -13.70
CA TYR A 118 11.99 -10.77 -14.70
C TYR A 118 11.14 -9.52 -14.50
N HIS A 119 10.38 -9.11 -15.52
CA HIS A 119 9.48 -7.98 -15.41
C HIS A 119 8.26 -8.29 -14.53
N TYR A 120 8.17 -7.63 -13.38
CA TYR A 120 7.03 -7.67 -12.48
C TYR A 120 6.18 -6.40 -12.70
N PRO A 121 5.02 -6.47 -13.38
CA PRO A 121 4.25 -5.28 -13.71
C PRO A 121 3.57 -4.72 -12.46
N MET A 122 4.22 -3.77 -11.78
CA MET A 122 3.56 -3.04 -10.72
C MET A 122 2.42 -2.20 -11.30
N VAL A 123 1.24 -2.31 -10.70
CA VAL A 123 0.06 -1.53 -11.08
C VAL A 123 -0.44 -0.64 -9.94
N LEU A 124 0.02 -0.89 -8.72
CA LEU A 124 -0.29 -0.08 -7.55
C LEU A 124 0.86 0.85 -7.22
N MET A 125 0.56 2.05 -6.80
CA MET A 125 1.54 2.95 -6.19
C MET A 125 0.92 3.66 -4.99
N ARG A 126 1.74 4.08 -4.05
CA ARG A 126 1.35 5.01 -3.00
C ARG A 126 2.32 6.17 -3.02
N PRO A 127 1.83 7.43 -3.18
CA PRO A 127 2.72 8.57 -3.12
C PRO A 127 3.18 8.79 -1.68
N PRO A 128 4.47 9.12 -1.44
CA PRO A 128 4.96 9.50 -0.14
C PRO A 128 4.10 10.60 0.51
N TYR A 129 3.86 10.48 1.81
CA TYR A 129 3.02 11.41 2.60
C TYR A 129 1.55 11.51 2.14
N GLY A 130 1.15 10.77 1.11
CA GLY A 130 -0.15 10.90 0.45
C GLY A 130 -0.24 12.10 -0.49
N ASN A 131 0.86 12.82 -0.71
CA ASN A 131 0.91 14.00 -1.57
C ASN A 131 1.01 13.62 -3.06
N PRO A 132 0.41 14.39 -3.93
CA PRO A 132 -0.24 15.69 -3.75
C PRO A 132 -1.74 15.66 -3.39
N TYR A 133 -2.27 14.57 -2.86
CA TYR A 133 -3.70 14.52 -2.51
C TYR A 133 -4.02 15.25 -1.20
N PHE A 134 -3.06 15.34 -0.26
CA PHE A 134 -3.30 15.84 1.09
C PHE A 134 -2.74 17.25 1.34
N ASP A 135 -1.79 17.72 0.54
CA ASP A 135 -1.13 19.01 0.75
C ASP A 135 -1.84 20.18 0.05
N GLY A 136 -2.82 19.89 -0.82
CA GLY A 136 -3.54 20.90 -1.58
C GLY A 136 -2.70 21.60 -2.65
N SER A 137 -1.56 21.02 -3.05
CA SER A 137 -0.67 21.60 -4.05
C SER A 137 -1.26 21.57 -5.46
N ASP A 138 -0.76 22.45 -6.32
CA ASP A 138 -1.11 22.49 -7.75
C ASP A 138 -0.49 21.33 -8.56
N ALA A 139 0.30 20.45 -7.92
CA ALA A 139 0.94 19.32 -8.58
C ALA A 139 -0.02 18.16 -8.90
N LEU A 140 -1.22 18.13 -8.32
CA LEU A 140 -2.15 17.03 -8.46
C LEU A 140 -2.54 16.67 -9.90
N PRO A 141 -2.86 17.63 -10.81
CA PRO A 141 -3.17 17.32 -12.20
C PRO A 141 -2.00 16.67 -12.94
N GLU A 142 -0.78 17.17 -12.68
CA GLU A 142 0.44 16.64 -13.29
C GLU A 142 0.77 15.23 -12.77
N PHE A 143 0.64 15.03 -11.47
CA PHE A 143 0.79 13.72 -10.85
C PHE A 143 -0.19 12.70 -11.44
N ARG A 144 -1.49 13.05 -11.54
CA ARG A 144 -2.51 12.19 -12.15
C ARG A 144 -2.16 11.80 -13.59
N LYS A 145 -1.65 12.77 -14.37
CA LYS A 145 -1.17 12.49 -15.72
C LYS A 145 -0.01 11.49 -15.72
N VAL A 146 0.98 11.70 -14.84
CA VAL A 146 2.17 10.83 -14.76
C VAL A 146 1.80 9.40 -14.38
N VAL A 147 0.98 9.20 -13.35
CA VAL A 147 0.60 7.84 -12.91
C VAL A 147 -0.26 7.13 -13.94
N ARG A 148 -1.17 7.86 -14.62
CA ARG A 148 -1.97 7.34 -15.74
C ARG A 148 -1.06 6.86 -16.88
N ASP A 149 -0.12 7.69 -17.32
CA ASP A 149 0.79 7.37 -18.43
C ASP A 149 1.67 6.14 -18.10
N GLN A 150 1.87 5.83 -16.84
CA GLN A 150 2.65 4.67 -16.38
C GLN A 150 1.77 3.47 -15.99
N GLY A 151 0.47 3.57 -16.11
CA GLY A 151 -0.46 2.49 -15.79
C GLY A 151 -0.56 2.17 -14.30
N LEU A 152 -0.30 3.16 -13.42
CA LEU A 152 -0.29 3.02 -11.98
C LEU A 152 -1.57 3.55 -11.34
N PHE A 153 -2.09 2.83 -10.33
CA PHE A 153 -3.19 3.27 -9.47
C PHE A 153 -2.65 3.83 -8.15
N PRO A 154 -2.89 5.11 -7.84
CA PRO A 154 -2.57 5.65 -6.53
C PRO A 154 -3.49 5.07 -5.46
N ILE A 155 -2.92 4.48 -4.43
CA ILE A 155 -3.63 3.89 -3.30
C ILE A 155 -3.27 4.68 -2.05
N LEU A 156 -4.26 5.33 -1.44
CA LEU A 156 -4.15 5.94 -0.13
C LEU A 156 -4.61 4.97 0.96
N TRP A 157 -5.04 5.47 2.09
CA TRP A 157 -5.48 4.69 3.24
C TRP A 157 -6.74 5.28 3.88
N THR A 158 -7.44 4.45 4.64
CA THR A 158 -8.60 4.86 5.46
C THR A 158 -8.25 4.90 6.93
N ILE A 159 -7.24 4.10 7.35
CA ILE A 159 -6.77 4.02 8.73
C ILE A 159 -5.28 4.30 8.78
N ASP A 160 -4.88 5.30 9.56
CA ASP A 160 -3.50 5.62 9.91
C ASP A 160 -3.32 5.53 11.44
N PRO A 161 -2.74 4.45 11.97
CA PRO A 161 -2.47 4.32 13.41
C PRO A 161 -1.25 5.11 13.86
N ARG A 162 -0.55 5.79 12.94
CA ARG A 162 0.67 6.56 13.19
C ARG A 162 1.79 5.72 13.82
N ASP A 163 1.96 4.51 13.32
CA ASP A 163 2.98 3.56 13.78
C ASP A 163 4.42 4.07 13.61
N TYR A 164 4.63 5.04 12.72
CA TYR A 164 5.89 5.73 12.48
C TYR A 164 6.29 6.72 13.60
N MET A 165 5.44 7.03 14.54
CA MET A 165 5.77 7.99 15.61
C MET A 165 6.89 7.47 16.50
N ARG A 166 7.93 8.28 16.73
CA ARG A 166 9.09 7.94 17.54
C ARG A 166 8.67 7.55 18.96
N GLY A 167 9.24 6.44 19.46
CA GLY A 167 8.93 5.93 20.81
C GLY A 167 7.58 5.21 20.90
N GLY A 168 6.90 4.96 19.78
CA GLY A 168 5.67 4.16 19.74
C GLY A 168 5.90 2.76 20.31
N ARG A 169 5.02 2.35 21.24
CA ARG A 169 4.97 0.98 21.73
C ARG A 169 3.99 0.18 20.88
N PRO A 170 4.14 -1.14 20.75
CA PRO A 170 3.20 -1.98 19.98
C PRO A 170 1.74 -1.75 20.40
N GLU A 171 1.47 -1.61 21.69
CA GLU A 171 0.13 -1.35 22.21
C GLU A 171 -0.41 0.04 21.78
N GLY A 172 0.49 0.98 21.46
CA GLY A 172 0.13 2.29 20.90
C GLY A 172 -0.41 2.18 19.49
N VAL A 173 0.19 1.33 18.67
CA VAL A 173 -0.27 1.06 17.29
C VAL A 173 -1.68 0.45 17.33
N LEU A 174 -1.88 -0.60 18.13
CA LEU A 174 -3.19 -1.22 18.27
C LEU A 174 -4.25 -0.24 18.79
N ARG A 175 -3.95 0.56 19.83
CA ARG A 175 -4.88 1.60 20.31
C ARG A 175 -5.22 2.63 19.23
N GLY A 176 -4.26 2.98 18.37
CA GLY A 176 -4.51 3.87 17.22
C GLY A 176 -5.54 3.29 16.26
N ILE A 177 -5.44 2.00 15.97
CA ILE A 177 -6.38 1.27 15.11
C ILE A 177 -7.77 1.20 15.76
N VAL A 178 -7.87 0.72 17.00
CA VAL A 178 -9.15 0.63 17.73
C VAL A 178 -9.85 2.00 17.77
N ARG A 179 -9.12 3.06 18.08
CA ARG A 179 -9.68 4.41 18.07
C ARG A 179 -10.16 4.86 16.68
N ALA A 180 -9.42 4.51 15.63
CA ALA A 180 -9.83 4.83 14.27
C ALA A 180 -11.09 4.06 13.87
N ASP A 181 -11.20 2.79 14.24
CA ASP A 181 -12.40 1.97 14.01
C ASP A 181 -13.62 2.51 14.76
N GLU A 182 -13.44 3.00 16.00
CA GLU A 182 -14.52 3.59 16.81
C GLU A 182 -14.97 4.97 16.31
N THR A 183 -14.04 5.78 15.79
CA THR A 183 -14.27 7.15 15.32
C THR A 183 -14.51 7.24 13.82
N GLY A 184 -14.18 6.20 13.08
CA GLY A 184 -14.37 6.10 11.64
C GLY A 184 -15.84 6.27 11.26
N ARG A 185 -16.07 6.75 10.03
CA ARG A 185 -17.45 6.95 9.54
C ARG A 185 -18.16 5.60 9.53
N LYS A 186 -19.15 5.45 10.43
CA LYS A 186 -20.04 4.29 10.46
C LYS A 186 -20.61 4.08 9.05
N GLY A 187 -20.18 3.03 8.37
CA GLY A 187 -20.65 2.68 7.02
C GLY A 187 -19.57 2.58 5.93
N GLU A 188 -18.30 2.83 6.22
CA GLU A 188 -17.23 2.47 5.31
C GLU A 188 -17.05 0.95 5.36
N ARG A 189 -17.33 0.30 4.23
CA ARG A 189 -17.44 -1.16 4.16
C ARG A 189 -16.08 -1.82 4.13
N ASP A 190 -15.15 -1.27 3.37
CA ASP A 190 -13.80 -1.79 3.25
C ASP A 190 -12.77 -0.77 3.70
N GLN A 191 -11.66 -1.25 4.24
CA GLN A 191 -10.63 -0.40 4.81
C GLN A 191 -9.25 -0.76 4.25
N VAL A 192 -8.41 0.25 4.12
CA VAL A 192 -6.99 0.12 3.80
C VAL A 192 -6.20 0.64 5.01
N LEU A 193 -5.50 -0.25 5.68
CA LEU A 193 -4.68 0.07 6.86
C LEU A 193 -3.26 0.42 6.42
N LEU A 194 -2.82 1.65 6.75
CA LEU A 194 -1.45 2.10 6.58
C LEU A 194 -0.59 1.60 7.74
N LEU A 195 0.44 0.85 7.42
CA LEU A 195 1.51 0.44 8.34
C LEU A 195 2.86 0.65 7.64
N HIS A 196 3.95 0.60 8.41
CA HIS A 196 5.30 0.69 7.86
C HIS A 196 6.12 -0.53 8.29
N ASP A 197 6.70 -1.24 7.32
CA ASP A 197 7.52 -2.44 7.60
C ASP A 197 8.97 -2.10 8.00
N THR A 198 9.21 -0.84 8.31
CA THR A 198 10.49 -0.32 8.81
C THR A 198 10.49 -0.07 10.33
N HIS A 199 9.37 -0.28 10.99
CA HIS A 199 9.21 0.03 12.40
C HIS A 199 9.01 -1.24 13.25
N ARG A 200 9.85 -1.38 14.31
CA ARG A 200 9.79 -2.54 15.21
C ARG A 200 8.45 -2.67 15.93
N GLN A 201 7.85 -1.55 16.35
CA GLN A 201 6.55 -1.55 17.01
C GLN A 201 5.45 -2.13 16.12
N THR A 202 5.50 -1.88 14.81
CA THR A 202 4.57 -2.45 13.83
C THR A 202 4.74 -3.97 13.75
N ALA A 203 5.97 -4.44 13.58
CA ALA A 203 6.26 -5.87 13.51
C ALA A 203 5.87 -6.63 14.79
N HIS A 204 5.93 -5.97 15.97
CA HIS A 204 5.52 -6.58 17.23
C HIS A 204 4.01 -6.50 17.47
N ALA A 205 3.34 -5.45 16.95
CA ALA A 205 1.90 -5.27 17.09
C ALA A 205 1.09 -6.13 16.12
N LEU A 206 1.68 -6.54 14.98
CA LEU A 206 0.96 -7.16 13.88
C LEU A 206 0.12 -8.39 14.29
N PRO A 207 0.59 -9.34 15.12
CA PRO A 207 -0.27 -10.45 15.55
C PRO A 207 -1.53 -9.96 16.28
N GLN A 208 -1.41 -8.97 17.15
CA GLN A 208 -2.55 -8.41 17.89
C GLN A 208 -3.49 -7.61 16.99
N ILE A 209 -2.97 -6.97 15.93
CA ILE A 209 -3.76 -6.28 14.92
C ILE A 209 -4.59 -7.29 14.13
N ILE A 210 -3.98 -8.40 13.72
CA ILE A 210 -4.67 -9.48 13.02
C ILE A 210 -5.78 -10.04 13.91
N ASP A 211 -5.47 -10.43 15.14
CA ASP A 211 -6.42 -10.90 16.14
C ASP A 211 -7.61 -9.94 16.35
N HIS A 212 -7.35 -8.63 16.36
CA HIS A 212 -8.40 -7.60 16.52
C HIS A 212 -9.39 -7.65 15.37
N TYR A 213 -8.90 -7.71 14.13
CA TYR A 213 -9.77 -7.74 12.96
C TYR A 213 -10.49 -9.09 12.78
N GLU A 214 -9.84 -10.22 13.07
CA GLU A 214 -10.48 -11.53 13.09
C GLU A 214 -11.66 -11.57 14.09
N ARG A 215 -11.45 -11.09 15.31
CA ARG A 215 -12.53 -11.01 16.34
C ARG A 215 -13.65 -10.05 15.96
N SER A 216 -13.37 -9.02 15.20
CA SER A 216 -14.39 -8.08 14.70
C SER A 216 -15.19 -8.63 13.51
N GLY A 217 -14.85 -9.84 13.02
CA GLY A 217 -15.49 -10.48 11.87
C GLY A 217 -15.15 -9.86 10.52
N ARG A 218 -14.06 -9.06 10.45
CA ARG A 218 -13.57 -8.53 9.18
C ARG A 218 -12.82 -9.59 8.40
N GLN A 219 -12.98 -9.56 7.09
CA GLN A 219 -12.24 -10.41 6.17
C GLN A 219 -11.00 -9.68 5.67
N PHE A 220 -9.87 -10.39 5.63
CA PHE A 220 -8.68 -9.84 5.02
C PHE A 220 -8.72 -10.02 3.50
N ALA A 221 -8.31 -8.97 2.78
CA ALA A 221 -8.17 -8.97 1.34
C ALA A 221 -6.91 -8.20 0.94
N ASP A 222 -6.33 -8.48 -0.22
CA ASP A 222 -5.31 -7.58 -0.74
C ASP A 222 -5.95 -6.37 -1.45
N VAL A 223 -5.18 -5.30 -1.65
CA VAL A 223 -5.67 -4.10 -2.34
C VAL A 223 -6.16 -4.41 -3.75
N GLY A 224 -5.53 -5.38 -4.43
CA GLY A 224 -5.92 -5.81 -5.76
C GLY A 224 -7.30 -6.48 -5.79
N GLU A 225 -7.61 -7.29 -4.78
CA GLU A 225 -8.93 -7.90 -4.60
C GLU A 225 -9.99 -6.84 -4.36
N LEU A 226 -9.74 -5.89 -3.44
CA LEU A 226 -10.65 -4.78 -3.19
C LEU A 226 -10.94 -3.94 -4.44
N LEU A 227 -9.93 -3.73 -5.30
CA LEU A 227 -10.12 -3.02 -6.57
C LEU A 227 -10.86 -3.87 -7.60
N ALA A 228 -10.59 -5.18 -7.65
CA ALA A 228 -11.24 -6.07 -8.61
C ALA A 228 -12.76 -6.07 -8.43
N ASP A 229 -13.24 -6.18 -7.20
CA ASP A 229 -14.67 -6.16 -6.87
C ASP A 229 -15.33 -4.85 -7.31
N LYS A 230 -14.63 -3.74 -7.21
CA LYS A 230 -15.15 -2.42 -7.62
C LYS A 230 -15.28 -2.26 -9.13
N TYR A 231 -14.35 -2.84 -9.90
CA TYR A 231 -14.24 -2.59 -11.35
C TYR A 231 -14.63 -3.76 -12.23
N ALA A 232 -14.56 -4.99 -11.70
CA ALA A 232 -14.94 -6.21 -12.38
C ALA A 232 -16.33 -6.73 -11.96
N GLY A 233 -17.11 -5.93 -11.22
CA GLY A 233 -18.45 -6.31 -10.78
C GLY A 233 -19.32 -6.86 -11.91
N PRO A 234 -20.37 -7.63 -11.58
CA PRO A 234 -21.09 -8.49 -12.49
C PRO A 234 -21.60 -7.81 -13.73
#